data_36d9fa0f402ef3f6dcea4a9edb1a56f3
#
_entry.id   36d9fa0f402ef3f6dcea4a9edb1a56f3
#
_cell.length_a   1.000
_cell.length_b   1.000
_cell.length_c   1.000
_cell.angle_alpha   90.00
_cell.angle_beta   90.00
_cell.angle_gamma   90.00
#
_symmetry.space_group_name_H-M   'P 1'
#
loop_
_entity.id
_entity.type
_entity.pdbx_description
1 polymer ?
#
loop_
_entity_poly.entity_id
_entity_poly.type
_entity_poly.pdbx_seq_one_letter_code
_entity_poly.pdbx_strand_id
1 'polypeptide(L)'
;MSQYTKKEDKQLVKNYRPISLLPICGKILEKLIFNGLYSFLVSNNLITKNQSGFVPGDSCTNQLSFLVNEIHEAFENPKSLEVRAVFLDMSKAFDKVWHEGLIFKLKQNGVSGKLLNFFSSYLSNRKQRVSMNGFYSDFADIESGAPGVCPWSSSVPCIHY
;
A
#
# COMPACT_ATOMS: atom_id res chain seq x y z
N MET A 1 -8.62 15.93 9.69
CA MET A 1 -7.55 14.92 9.81
C MET A 1 -7.67 14.28 11.18
N SER A 2 -8.07 13.02 11.25
CA SER A 2 -8.08 12.27 12.51
C SER A 2 -6.64 11.82 12.80
N GLN A 3 -6.17 12.05 14.02
CA GLN A 3 -4.79 11.74 14.38
C GLN A 3 -4.78 10.41 15.16
N TYR A 4 -4.04 9.45 14.68
CA TYR A 4 -3.68 8.28 15.48
C TYR A 4 -2.32 8.56 16.12
N THR A 5 -2.30 8.75 17.44
CA THR A 5 -1.06 8.80 18.21
C THR A 5 -0.66 7.38 18.60
N LYS A 6 0.55 6.94 18.24
CA LYS A 6 1.22 5.92 19.05
C LYS A 6 1.34 6.45 20.48
N LYS A 7 1.38 5.57 21.49
CA LYS A 7 1.54 5.89 22.94
C LYS A 7 2.87 6.62 23.28
N GLU A 8 3.35 7.48 22.40
CA GLU A 8 4.61 8.22 22.50
C GLU A 8 4.32 9.71 22.64
N ASP A 9 5.33 10.50 22.97
CA ASP A 9 5.26 11.93 23.20
C ASP A 9 4.47 12.66 22.09
N LYS A 10 3.37 13.28 22.49
CA LYS A 10 2.46 14.02 21.60
C LYS A 10 3.07 15.30 21.01
N GLN A 11 4.21 15.74 21.53
CA GLN A 11 4.91 16.93 21.03
C GLN A 11 5.76 16.64 19.79
N LEU A 12 6.04 15.36 19.52
CA LEU A 12 6.90 14.97 18.41
C LEU A 12 6.08 14.66 17.16
N VAL A 13 6.27 15.44 16.11
CA VAL A 13 5.60 15.28 14.79
C VAL A 13 5.80 13.88 14.19
N LYS A 14 6.95 13.23 14.41
CA LYS A 14 7.26 11.88 13.94
C LYS A 14 6.31 10.80 14.47
N ASN A 15 5.62 11.06 15.60
CA ASN A 15 4.68 10.14 16.23
C ASN A 15 3.28 10.22 15.63
N TYR A 16 3.04 11.16 14.72
CA TYR A 16 1.77 11.30 14.02
C TYR A 16 1.82 10.62 12.66
N ARG A 17 0.71 9.94 12.32
CA ARG A 17 0.49 9.42 10.98
C ARG A 17 -0.49 10.34 10.25
N PRO A 18 -0.13 10.91 9.11
CA PRO A 18 -1.07 11.68 8.31
C PRO A 18 -2.18 10.77 7.77
N ILE A 19 -3.41 11.24 7.82
CA ILE A 19 -4.55 10.57 7.18
C ILE A 19 -5.01 11.49 6.06
N SER A 20 -4.96 11.01 4.83
CA SER A 20 -5.44 11.77 3.68
C SER A 20 -6.96 11.72 3.60
N LEU A 21 -7.57 12.87 3.39
CA LEU A 21 -9.00 13.00 3.18
C LEU A 21 -9.25 13.23 1.69
N LEU A 22 -9.81 12.22 1.03
CA LEU A 22 -10.22 12.30 -0.36
C LEU A 22 -11.72 12.62 -0.46
N PRO A 23 -12.15 13.38 -1.48
CA PRO A 23 -13.56 13.58 -1.77
C PRO A 23 -14.21 12.25 -2.17
N ILE A 24 -15.52 12.12 -1.90
CA ILE A 24 -16.27 10.88 -2.17
C ILE A 24 -16.16 10.44 -3.62
N CYS A 25 -16.27 11.37 -4.56
CA CYS A 25 -16.11 11.07 -6.00
C CYS A 25 -14.71 10.50 -6.33
N GLY A 26 -13.67 11.01 -5.66
CA GLY A 26 -12.29 10.47 -5.79
C GLY A 26 -12.22 9.02 -5.34
N LYS A 27 -12.83 8.69 -4.20
CA LYS A 27 -12.86 7.31 -3.67
C LYS A 27 -13.60 6.34 -4.62
N ILE A 28 -14.71 6.77 -5.21
CA ILE A 28 -15.45 5.96 -6.19
C ILE A 28 -14.59 5.71 -7.42
N LEU A 29 -13.95 6.75 -7.94
CA LEU A 29 -13.06 6.63 -9.09
C LEU A 29 -11.89 5.69 -8.82
N GLU A 30 -11.22 5.83 -7.68
CA GLU A 30 -10.15 4.92 -7.26
C GLU A 30 -10.63 3.47 -7.21
N LYS A 31 -11.83 3.23 -6.66
CA LYS A 31 -12.41 1.88 -6.60
C LYS A 31 -12.62 1.26 -7.98
N LEU A 32 -13.17 2.02 -8.92
CA LEU A 32 -13.40 1.55 -10.29
C LEU A 32 -12.08 1.20 -10.98
N ILE A 33 -11.09 2.06 -10.84
CA ILE A 33 -9.76 1.86 -11.43
C ILE A 33 -9.06 0.67 -10.78
N PHE A 34 -9.15 0.56 -9.45
CA PHE A 34 -8.61 -0.58 -8.72
C PHE A 34 -9.17 -1.90 -9.23
N ASN A 35 -10.49 -2.02 -9.38
CA ASN A 35 -11.10 -3.26 -9.85
C ASN A 35 -10.57 -3.66 -11.25
N GLY A 36 -10.46 -2.70 -12.17
CA GLY A 36 -9.92 -2.93 -13.51
C GLY A 36 -8.44 -3.33 -13.49
N LEU A 37 -7.62 -2.59 -12.74
CA LEU A 37 -6.20 -2.90 -12.61
C LEU A 37 -5.97 -4.25 -11.91
N TYR A 38 -6.70 -4.53 -10.83
CA TYR A 38 -6.58 -5.78 -10.09
C TYR A 38 -6.92 -6.99 -10.98
N SER A 39 -8.04 -6.93 -11.71
CA SER A 39 -8.40 -7.98 -12.67
C SER A 39 -7.32 -8.20 -13.72
N PHE A 40 -6.73 -7.13 -14.24
CA PHE A 40 -5.62 -7.22 -15.19
C PHE A 40 -4.39 -7.90 -14.58
N LEU A 41 -4.00 -7.50 -13.36
CA LEU A 41 -2.83 -8.07 -12.68
C LEU A 41 -3.01 -9.57 -12.40
N VAL A 42 -4.21 -9.97 -11.96
CA VAL A 42 -4.56 -11.38 -11.70
C VAL A 42 -4.53 -12.19 -12.99
N SER A 43 -5.20 -11.70 -14.06
CA SER A 43 -5.29 -12.41 -15.34
C SER A 43 -3.92 -12.62 -16.01
N ASN A 44 -2.96 -11.75 -15.72
CA ASN A 44 -1.60 -11.84 -16.25
C ASN A 44 -0.60 -12.49 -15.28
N ASN A 45 -1.06 -13.06 -14.15
CA ASN A 45 -0.21 -13.66 -13.12
C ASN A 45 0.88 -12.72 -12.58
N LEU A 46 0.58 -11.43 -12.47
CA LEU A 46 1.52 -10.40 -11.99
C LEU A 46 1.51 -10.23 -10.46
N ILE A 47 0.60 -10.92 -9.78
CA ILE A 47 0.55 -10.99 -8.33
C ILE A 47 1.14 -12.33 -7.89
N THR A 48 2.11 -12.30 -6.99
CA THR A 48 2.70 -13.53 -6.46
C THR A 48 1.68 -14.31 -5.61
N LYS A 49 1.71 -15.65 -5.71
CA LYS A 49 0.84 -16.53 -4.93
C LYS A 49 1.08 -16.45 -3.42
N ASN A 50 2.27 -15.99 -3.02
CA ASN A 50 2.65 -15.86 -1.61
C ASN A 50 2.22 -14.52 -0.99
N GLN A 51 1.55 -13.65 -1.77
CA GLN A 51 1.07 -12.38 -1.26
C GLN A 51 -0.31 -12.54 -0.66
N SER A 52 -0.45 -12.28 0.63
CA SER A 52 -1.73 -12.20 1.33
C SER A 52 -2.18 -10.75 1.56
N GLY A 53 -1.23 -9.85 1.86
CA GLY A 53 -1.55 -8.45 2.10
C GLY A 53 -2.16 -7.78 0.87
N PHE A 54 -3.28 -7.05 1.08
CA PHE A 54 -4.01 -6.33 0.04
C PHE A 54 -4.63 -7.19 -1.07
N VAL A 55 -4.76 -8.48 -0.84
CA VAL A 55 -5.44 -9.41 -1.75
C VAL A 55 -6.90 -9.55 -1.31
N PRO A 56 -7.88 -9.22 -2.18
CA PRO A 56 -9.29 -9.41 -1.86
C PRO A 56 -9.62 -10.87 -1.53
N GLY A 57 -10.32 -11.07 -0.41
CA GLY A 57 -10.72 -12.41 0.04
C GLY A 57 -9.68 -13.11 0.93
N ASP A 58 -8.49 -12.56 1.08
CA ASP A 58 -7.51 -13.06 2.05
C ASP A 58 -7.57 -12.31 3.40
N SER A 59 -6.97 -12.89 4.43
CA SER A 59 -7.03 -12.38 5.79
C SER A 59 -5.73 -12.62 6.57
N CYS A 60 -5.53 -11.84 7.63
CA CYS A 60 -4.44 -12.08 8.57
C CYS A 60 -4.50 -13.49 9.19
N THR A 61 -5.71 -14.04 9.37
CA THR A 61 -5.90 -15.39 9.90
C THR A 61 -5.37 -16.44 8.93
N ASN A 62 -5.65 -16.30 7.63
CA ASN A 62 -5.16 -17.21 6.60
C ASN A 62 -3.63 -17.18 6.55
N GLN A 63 -3.04 -15.97 6.57
CA GLN A 63 -1.60 -15.82 6.57
C GLN A 63 -0.94 -16.43 7.82
N LEU A 64 -1.56 -16.26 8.99
CA LEU A 64 -1.06 -16.86 10.22
C LEU A 64 -1.16 -18.39 10.17
N SER A 65 -2.28 -18.94 9.69
CA SER A 65 -2.46 -20.37 9.50
C SER A 65 -1.43 -20.95 8.54
N PHE A 66 -1.17 -20.26 7.43
CA PHE A 66 -0.12 -20.65 6.49
C PHE A 66 1.26 -20.70 7.18
N LEU A 67 1.64 -19.64 7.91
CA LEU A 67 2.91 -19.58 8.62
C LEU A 67 3.06 -20.71 9.66
N VAL A 68 2.00 -20.98 10.41
CA VAL A 68 1.99 -22.07 11.42
C VAL A 68 2.15 -23.42 10.73
N ASN A 69 1.48 -23.65 9.60
CA ASN A 69 1.62 -24.88 8.83
C ASN A 69 3.06 -25.10 8.33
N GLU A 70 3.68 -24.06 7.73
CA GLU A 70 5.08 -24.11 7.30
C GLU A 70 6.04 -24.46 8.44
N ILE A 71 5.78 -23.91 9.64
CA ILE A 71 6.57 -24.24 10.83
C ILE A 71 6.38 -25.71 11.24
N HIS A 72 5.14 -26.21 11.23
CA HIS A 72 4.86 -27.60 11.54
C HIS A 72 5.52 -28.56 10.54
N GLU A 73 5.35 -28.32 9.25
CA GLU A 73 6.00 -29.14 8.20
C GLU A 73 7.52 -29.15 8.35
N ALA A 74 8.12 -28.01 8.72
CA ALA A 74 9.56 -27.95 8.96
C ALA A 74 9.97 -28.79 10.16
N PHE A 75 9.18 -28.86 11.24
CA PHE A 75 9.48 -29.71 12.42
C PHE A 75 9.25 -31.19 12.17
N GLU A 76 8.33 -31.55 11.27
CA GLU A 76 8.10 -32.95 10.87
C GLU A 76 9.27 -33.49 10.04
N ASN A 77 10.10 -32.64 9.45
CA ASN A 77 11.28 -33.07 8.73
C ASN A 77 12.40 -33.50 9.71
N PRO A 78 12.78 -34.78 9.75
CA PRO A 78 13.76 -35.28 10.70
C PRO A 78 15.16 -34.68 10.56
N LYS A 79 15.44 -33.97 9.47
CA LYS A 79 16.70 -33.25 9.24
C LYS A 79 16.67 -31.80 9.76
N SER A 80 15.51 -31.28 10.13
CA SER A 80 15.38 -29.91 10.64
C SER A 80 15.65 -29.88 12.15
N LEU A 81 16.70 -29.15 12.53
CA LEU A 81 17.06 -28.96 13.94
C LEU A 81 16.41 -27.72 14.54
N GLU A 82 16.10 -26.70 13.70
CA GLU A 82 15.51 -25.45 14.14
C GLU A 82 14.74 -24.78 12.98
N VAL A 83 13.77 -23.92 13.33
CA VAL A 83 13.07 -23.06 12.40
C VAL A 83 13.36 -21.60 12.75
N ARG A 84 13.75 -20.81 11.76
CA ARG A 84 14.00 -19.37 11.90
C ARG A 84 13.05 -18.57 11.04
N ALA A 85 12.27 -17.70 11.65
CA ALA A 85 11.43 -16.74 10.93
C ALA A 85 12.10 -15.35 10.95
N VAL A 86 12.24 -14.73 9.78
CA VAL A 86 12.78 -13.37 9.62
C VAL A 86 11.66 -12.47 9.13
N PHE A 87 11.33 -11.44 9.93
CA PHE A 87 10.30 -10.45 9.61
C PHE A 87 10.96 -9.15 9.15
N LEU A 88 10.66 -8.72 7.94
CA LEU A 88 11.15 -7.47 7.36
C LEU A 88 9.99 -6.48 7.26
N ASP A 89 10.17 -5.27 7.76
CA ASP A 89 9.19 -4.19 7.67
C ASP A 89 9.80 -2.92 7.06
N MET A 90 9.08 -2.33 6.13
CA MET A 90 9.48 -1.07 5.50
C MET A 90 8.82 0.10 6.21
N SER A 91 9.61 0.91 6.92
CA SER A 91 9.09 2.10 7.56
C SER A 91 8.53 3.09 6.54
N LYS A 92 7.27 3.51 6.73
CA LYS A 92 6.59 4.48 5.86
C LYS A 92 6.58 4.08 4.38
N ALA A 93 6.33 2.80 4.09
CA ALA A 93 6.36 2.25 2.73
C ALA A 93 5.52 3.08 1.75
N PHE A 94 4.30 3.48 2.14
CA PHE A 94 3.41 4.27 1.30
C PHE A 94 3.88 5.71 1.06
N ASP A 95 4.59 6.30 2.02
CA ASP A 95 5.09 7.69 1.91
C ASP A 95 6.33 7.79 1.01
N LYS A 96 6.96 6.65 0.70
CA LYS A 96 8.21 6.57 -0.07
C LYS A 96 8.03 6.04 -1.49
N VAL A 97 6.80 5.88 -1.95
CA VAL A 97 6.55 5.40 -3.32
C VAL A 97 7.08 6.41 -4.32
N TRP A 98 8.04 6.00 -5.13
CA TRP A 98 8.58 6.81 -6.22
C TRP A 98 7.61 6.78 -7.42
N HIS A 99 7.03 7.93 -7.74
CA HIS A 99 5.96 8.04 -8.75
C HIS A 99 6.42 7.61 -10.14
N GLU A 100 7.57 8.08 -10.59
CA GLU A 100 8.11 7.72 -11.91
C GLU A 100 8.42 6.22 -12.01
N GLY A 101 9.00 5.65 -10.94
CA GLY A 101 9.26 4.22 -10.85
C GLY A 101 7.99 3.39 -10.89
N LEU A 102 6.91 3.85 -10.24
CA LEU A 102 5.60 3.19 -10.31
C LEU A 102 5.04 3.22 -11.73
N ILE A 103 5.07 4.36 -12.41
CA ILE A 103 4.61 4.50 -13.81
C ILE A 103 5.44 3.62 -14.73
N PHE A 104 6.76 3.63 -14.57
CA PHE A 104 7.66 2.76 -15.34
C PHE A 104 7.29 1.28 -15.16
N LYS A 105 7.07 0.85 -13.91
CA LYS A 105 6.72 -0.53 -13.59
C LYS A 105 5.36 -0.95 -14.15
N LEU A 106 4.35 -0.08 -14.06
CA LEU A 106 3.05 -0.31 -14.67
C LEU A 106 3.17 -0.52 -16.19
N LYS A 107 3.96 0.33 -16.85
CA LYS A 107 4.23 0.23 -18.29
C LYS A 107 4.94 -1.08 -18.64
N GLN A 108 5.97 -1.48 -17.90
CA GLN A 108 6.68 -2.75 -18.11
C GLN A 108 5.77 -3.97 -17.95
N ASN A 109 4.80 -3.90 -17.06
CA ASN A 109 3.82 -4.95 -16.86
C ASN A 109 2.64 -4.91 -17.84
N GLY A 110 2.73 -4.11 -18.92
CA GLY A 110 1.75 -4.09 -20.01
C GLY A 110 0.58 -3.12 -19.79
N VAL A 111 0.56 -2.34 -18.70
CA VAL A 111 -0.45 -1.28 -18.53
C VAL A 111 -0.15 -0.15 -19.50
N SER A 112 -1.12 0.19 -20.36
CA SER A 112 -0.93 1.18 -21.42
C SER A 112 -2.18 2.05 -21.65
N GLY A 113 -2.09 2.98 -22.59
CA GLY A 113 -3.21 3.80 -23.04
C GLY A 113 -3.82 4.68 -21.95
N LYS A 114 -5.15 4.74 -21.90
CA LYS A 114 -5.89 5.64 -21.01
C LYS A 114 -5.61 5.38 -19.52
N LEU A 115 -5.38 4.12 -19.14
CA LEU A 115 -5.12 3.76 -17.75
C LEU A 115 -3.74 4.27 -17.28
N LEU A 116 -2.70 4.10 -18.11
CA LEU A 116 -1.37 4.62 -17.79
C LEU A 116 -1.37 6.15 -17.73
N ASN A 117 -2.04 6.80 -18.67
CA ASN A 117 -2.19 8.27 -18.68
C ASN A 117 -2.95 8.77 -17.44
N PHE A 118 -3.97 8.03 -17.00
CA PHE A 118 -4.66 8.34 -15.76
C PHE A 118 -3.69 8.31 -14.57
N PHE A 119 -2.91 7.24 -14.39
CA PHE A 119 -1.95 7.15 -13.27
C PHE A 119 -0.90 8.26 -13.35
N SER A 120 -0.40 8.56 -14.53
CA SER A 120 0.54 9.67 -14.74
C SER A 120 -0.05 11.01 -14.28
N SER A 121 -1.28 11.31 -14.70
CA SER A 121 -2.00 12.54 -14.30
C SER A 121 -2.36 12.52 -12.81
N TYR A 122 -2.77 11.36 -12.29
CA TYR A 122 -3.18 11.20 -10.89
C TYR A 122 -2.03 11.42 -9.91
N LEU A 123 -0.81 11.07 -10.28
CA LEU A 123 0.39 11.23 -9.45
C LEU A 123 1.09 12.59 -9.66
N SER A 124 0.83 13.28 -10.78
CA SER A 124 1.51 14.54 -11.11
C SER A 124 0.84 15.76 -10.46
N ASN A 125 1.65 16.78 -10.18
CA ASN A 125 1.19 18.11 -9.74
C ASN A 125 0.24 18.08 -8.53
N ARG A 126 0.44 17.12 -7.62
CA ARG A 126 -0.37 17.02 -6.41
C ARG A 126 0.17 17.91 -5.32
N LYS A 127 -0.76 18.57 -4.62
CA LYS A 127 -0.43 19.39 -3.46
C LYS A 127 -1.20 18.90 -2.24
N GLN A 128 -0.58 19.01 -1.08
CA GLN A 128 -1.18 18.67 0.19
C GLN A 128 -0.96 19.78 1.21
N ARG A 129 -1.84 19.87 2.19
CA ARG A 129 -1.64 20.68 3.39
C ARG A 129 -2.11 19.92 4.61
N VAL A 130 -1.51 20.20 5.74
CA VAL A 130 -1.94 19.63 7.02
C VAL A 130 -3.08 20.48 7.57
N SER A 131 -4.14 19.82 8.07
CA SER A 131 -5.21 20.45 8.84
C SER A 131 -5.23 19.83 10.23
N MET A 132 -5.14 20.67 11.26
CA MET A 132 -5.10 20.26 12.65
C MET A 132 -5.83 21.27 13.53
N ASN A 133 -6.87 20.84 14.24
CA ASN A 133 -7.64 21.69 15.15
C ASN A 133 -8.12 23.02 14.54
N GLY A 134 -8.54 23.02 13.28
CA GLY A 134 -8.99 24.21 12.56
C GLY A 134 -7.88 25.06 11.96
N PHE A 135 -6.62 24.74 12.19
CA PHE A 135 -5.47 25.40 11.57
C PHE A 135 -5.02 24.64 10.31
N TYR A 136 -4.47 25.37 9.36
CA TYR A 136 -3.97 24.84 8.10
C TYR A 136 -2.53 25.28 7.89
N SER A 137 -1.71 24.34 7.40
CA SER A 137 -0.38 24.68 6.87
C SER A 137 -0.49 25.28 5.46
N ASP A 138 0.60 25.82 4.97
CA ASP A 138 0.76 26.10 3.55
C ASP A 138 0.68 24.83 2.72
N PHE A 139 0.40 24.99 1.41
CA PHE A 139 0.43 23.87 0.48
C PHE A 139 1.87 23.48 0.17
N ALA A 140 2.14 22.18 0.21
CA ALA A 140 3.40 21.58 -0.22
C ALA A 140 3.15 20.61 -1.38
N ASP A 141 4.08 20.53 -2.31
CA ASP A 141 4.03 19.57 -3.40
C ASP A 141 4.25 18.15 -2.89
N ILE A 142 3.62 17.17 -3.54
CA ILE A 142 3.79 15.75 -3.24
C ILE A 142 4.75 15.17 -4.29
N GLU A 143 5.99 14.93 -3.89
CA GLU A 143 7.04 14.38 -4.75
C GLU A 143 7.12 12.85 -4.68
N SER A 144 6.61 12.28 -3.58
CA SER A 144 6.60 10.83 -3.34
C SER A 144 5.42 10.42 -2.49
N GLY A 145 5.13 9.13 -2.47
CA GLY A 145 4.07 8.55 -1.67
C GLY A 145 2.76 8.38 -2.43
N ALA A 146 1.90 7.49 -1.93
CA ALA A 146 0.58 7.27 -2.48
C ALA A 146 -0.32 8.47 -2.15
N PRO A 147 -0.97 9.12 -3.12
CA PRO A 147 -1.94 10.16 -2.86
C PRO A 147 -3.17 9.54 -2.20
N GLY A 148 -3.32 9.78 -0.93
CA GLY A 148 -4.43 9.26 -0.17
C GLY A 148 -4.15 7.90 0.46
N VAL A 149 -3.77 7.89 1.73
CA VAL A 149 -3.95 6.68 2.54
C VAL A 149 -5.44 6.60 2.85
N CYS A 150 -6.20 6.15 1.87
CA CYS A 150 -7.59 5.75 2.08
C CYS A 150 -7.61 4.38 2.79
N PRO A 151 -8.66 4.03 3.52
CA PRO A 151 -8.89 2.64 3.99
C PRO A 151 -8.83 1.60 2.87
N TRP A 152 -8.85 2.02 1.62
CA TRP A 152 -8.63 1.25 0.40
C TRP A 152 -7.15 0.91 0.12
N SER A 153 -6.20 1.51 0.82
CA SER A 153 -4.81 1.07 0.80
C SER A 153 -4.66 -0.37 1.27
N SER A 154 -5.68 -0.88 2.00
CA SER A 154 -5.81 -2.31 2.28
C SER A 154 -6.16 -3.17 1.06
N SER A 155 -6.34 -2.58 -0.11
CA SER A 155 -6.78 -3.30 -1.30
C SER A 155 -5.90 -3.08 -2.54
N VAL A 156 -4.82 -2.30 -2.44
CA VAL A 156 -3.87 -2.16 -3.55
C VAL A 156 -2.79 -3.22 -3.37
N PRO A 157 -2.70 -4.21 -4.26
CA PRO A 157 -1.62 -5.18 -4.20
C PRO A 157 -0.28 -4.46 -4.31
N CYS A 158 0.64 -4.75 -3.39
CA CYS A 158 2.01 -4.32 -3.51
C CYS A 158 2.59 -4.93 -4.80
N ILE A 159 2.76 -4.11 -5.82
CA ILE A 159 3.55 -4.51 -6.96
C ILE A 159 4.98 -4.59 -6.43
N HIS A 160 5.52 -5.80 -6.30
CA HIS A 160 6.86 -6.01 -5.76
C HIS A 160 7.91 -5.27 -6.59
N TYR A 161 8.78 -4.57 -5.86
CA TYR A 161 9.99 -3.95 -6.41
C TYR A 161 11.09 -5.00 -6.52
#